data_0a63240f0ee8d85e2b097397aa534a00
#
_entry.id   0a63240f0ee8d85e2b097397aa534a00
#
_cell.length_a   1.000
_cell.length_b   1.000
_cell.length_c   1.000
_cell.angle_alpha   90.00
_cell.angle_beta   90.00
_cell.angle_gamma   90.00
#
_symmetry.space_group_name_H-M   'P 1'
#
loop_
_entity.id
_entity.type
_entity.pdbx_description
1 polymer ?
#
loop_
_entity_poly.entity_id
_entity_poly.type
_entity_poly.pdbx_seq_one_letter_code
_entity_poly.pdbx_strand_id
1 'polypeptide(L)'
;KTSMKTFGKSVTDKFPTTRIFDIQYEQLGATEFNSKLLGEKFEQGRIDDHNRLKIAFNLPFYVSNSKRFILTSSLRYKYESYAFDNRETNTLSGPFPNEKEDFHYFAGAISATYMSKLFNKPIIYNATTTIDGNQENIQRIKGFVSATLVLKKTASTTITIGALVMMDPSSIIPITPLFTYNHKFKNSTWDIDFILPQRLLFRRDLFENGRFSLGTELNSENFYLNLKAKPLTGIYELNQLELKSGITYEHRFSAKVHGLFKVGINNIINTRITERGERTTKYVYEHKENPQAYFRLGISYNPF
;
A
#
# COMPACT_ATOMS: atom_id res chain seq x y z
N LYS A 1 29.37 10.39 -1.97
CA LYS A 1 28.56 10.57 -0.74
C LYS A 1 27.10 10.65 -1.13
N THR A 2 26.30 9.64 -0.81
CA THR A 2 24.83 9.72 -0.97
C THR A 2 24.31 10.62 0.14
N SER A 3 23.91 11.85 -0.20
CA SER A 3 23.32 12.76 0.77
C SER A 3 21.88 12.30 1.09
N MET A 4 21.37 12.64 2.28
CA MET A 4 19.98 12.42 2.69
C MET A 4 18.98 12.99 1.68
N LYS A 5 19.31 14.15 1.08
CA LYS A 5 18.51 14.77 0.03
C LYS A 5 18.38 13.86 -1.21
N THR A 6 19.47 13.23 -1.64
CA THR A 6 19.48 12.27 -2.76
C THR A 6 18.71 11.00 -2.42
N PHE A 7 18.79 10.53 -1.17
CA PHE A 7 18.01 9.39 -0.70
C PHE A 7 16.54 9.71 -0.65
N GLY A 8 16.14 10.81 0.00
CA GLY A 8 14.73 11.24 0.09
C GLY A 8 14.12 11.41 -1.30
N LYS A 9 14.83 12.06 -2.24
CA LYS A 9 14.39 12.19 -3.63
C LYS A 9 14.20 10.83 -4.32
N SER A 10 15.10 9.88 -4.10
CA SER A 10 14.98 8.52 -4.66
C SER A 10 13.77 7.76 -4.11
N VAL A 11 13.42 7.94 -2.83
CA VAL A 11 12.25 7.33 -2.21
C VAL A 11 10.96 7.96 -2.75
N THR A 12 10.87 9.29 -2.74
CA THR A 12 9.67 10.01 -3.22
C THR A 12 9.43 9.84 -4.73
N ASP A 13 10.50 9.61 -5.50
CA ASP A 13 10.40 9.28 -6.91
C ASP A 13 9.81 7.89 -7.15
N LYS A 14 10.15 6.92 -6.31
CA LYS A 14 9.68 5.53 -6.41
C LYS A 14 8.31 5.30 -5.80
N PHE A 15 7.97 6.05 -4.76
CA PHE A 15 6.76 5.84 -3.96
C PHE A 15 5.98 7.17 -3.84
N PRO A 16 5.01 7.43 -4.73
CA PRO A 16 4.22 8.68 -4.70
C PRO A 16 3.60 8.99 -3.33
N THR A 17 3.12 7.99 -2.62
CA THR A 17 2.51 8.13 -1.28
C THR A 17 3.48 8.59 -0.19
N THR A 18 4.79 8.66 -0.46
CA THR A 18 5.82 9.21 0.44
C THR A 18 6.15 10.68 0.15
N ARG A 19 5.56 11.27 -0.89
CA ARG A 19 5.64 12.70 -1.19
C ARG A 19 4.96 13.51 -0.10
N ILE A 20 5.21 14.80 -0.03
CA ILE A 20 4.61 15.67 1.02
C ILE A 20 3.10 15.56 0.99
N PHE A 21 2.49 15.61 -0.19
CA PHE A 21 1.07 15.39 -0.37
C PHE A 21 0.83 14.46 -1.56
N ASP A 22 -0.11 13.55 -1.41
CA ASP A 22 -0.54 12.62 -2.46
C ASP A 22 -2.04 12.36 -2.30
N ILE A 23 -2.77 12.47 -3.38
CA ILE A 23 -4.19 12.10 -3.48
C ILE A 23 -4.37 11.18 -4.67
N GLN A 24 -5.07 10.07 -4.47
CA GLN A 24 -5.32 9.08 -5.50
C GLN A 24 -6.78 8.63 -5.45
N TYR A 25 -7.43 8.63 -6.58
CA TYR A 25 -8.73 8.00 -6.80
C TYR A 25 -8.56 6.75 -7.64
N GLU A 26 -9.25 5.68 -7.27
CA GLU A 26 -9.24 4.40 -7.98
C GLU A 26 -10.66 3.92 -8.16
N GLN A 27 -10.98 3.52 -9.38
CA GLN A 27 -12.21 2.84 -9.74
C GLN A 27 -11.87 1.42 -10.17
N LEU A 28 -12.59 0.45 -9.61
CA LEU A 28 -12.52 -0.94 -9.99
C LEU A 28 -13.78 -1.31 -10.77
N GLY A 29 -13.64 -2.19 -11.75
CA GLY A 29 -14.74 -2.66 -12.56
C GLY A 29 -15.66 -3.61 -11.80
N ALA A 30 -16.86 -3.81 -12.32
CA ALA A 30 -17.78 -4.79 -11.76
C ALA A 30 -17.21 -6.21 -11.78
N THR A 31 -17.51 -6.98 -10.74
CA THR A 31 -17.00 -8.35 -10.57
C THR A 31 -17.97 -9.23 -9.80
N GLU A 32 -17.95 -10.53 -10.06
CA GLU A 32 -18.65 -11.52 -9.26
C GLU A 32 -17.82 -11.90 -8.03
N PHE A 33 -18.53 -12.22 -6.96
CA PHE A 33 -17.92 -12.68 -5.74
C PHE A 33 -18.63 -13.87 -5.13
N ASN A 34 -17.91 -14.58 -4.28
CA ASN A 34 -18.43 -15.58 -3.37
C ASN A 34 -17.75 -15.47 -2.02
N SER A 35 -18.47 -15.84 -0.97
CA SER A 35 -17.97 -15.71 0.39
C SER A 35 -18.28 -16.92 1.26
N LYS A 36 -17.53 -17.04 2.35
CA LYS A 36 -17.73 -17.99 3.42
C LYS A 36 -17.78 -17.26 4.75
N LEU A 37 -18.71 -17.67 5.61
CA LEU A 37 -18.84 -17.22 6.98
C LEU A 37 -18.66 -18.43 7.91
N LEU A 38 -17.72 -18.33 8.87
CA LEU A 38 -17.37 -19.40 9.81
C LEU A 38 -17.04 -20.74 9.13
N GLY A 39 -16.47 -20.67 7.88
CA GLY A 39 -16.07 -21.84 7.10
C GLY A 39 -17.14 -22.35 6.13
N GLU A 40 -18.41 -21.99 6.32
CA GLU A 40 -19.54 -22.41 5.48
C GLU A 40 -19.81 -21.41 4.35
N LYS A 41 -20.35 -21.90 3.23
CA LYS A 41 -20.81 -21.01 2.14
C LYS A 41 -21.85 -20.05 2.68
N PHE A 42 -21.66 -18.76 2.40
CA PHE A 42 -22.50 -17.73 2.95
C PHE A 42 -23.25 -16.93 1.90
N GLU A 43 -22.54 -16.30 1.00
CA GLU A 43 -23.11 -15.35 0.05
C GLU A 43 -22.39 -15.44 -1.29
N GLN A 44 -23.13 -15.21 -2.36
CA GLN A 44 -22.60 -14.96 -3.70
C GLN A 44 -23.38 -13.81 -4.34
N GLY A 45 -22.77 -13.12 -5.28
CA GLY A 45 -23.39 -11.98 -5.94
C GLY A 45 -22.42 -11.23 -6.83
N ARG A 46 -22.75 -9.98 -7.08
CA ARG A 46 -21.97 -9.08 -7.91
C ARG A 46 -21.64 -7.79 -7.15
N ILE A 47 -20.46 -7.29 -7.33
CA ILE A 47 -20.05 -5.93 -6.98
C ILE A 47 -20.16 -5.12 -8.27
N ASP A 48 -21.09 -4.17 -8.32
CA ASP A 48 -21.30 -3.33 -9.51
C ASP A 48 -20.44 -2.09 -9.50
N ASP A 49 -20.22 -1.50 -8.33
CA ASP A 49 -19.39 -0.32 -8.15
C ASP A 49 -18.43 -0.49 -6.97
N HIS A 50 -17.17 -0.23 -7.22
CA HIS A 50 -16.13 -0.31 -6.20
C HIS A 50 -15.11 0.80 -6.45
N ASN A 51 -15.07 1.77 -5.55
CA ASN A 51 -14.18 2.90 -5.67
C ASN A 51 -13.40 3.18 -4.37
N ARG A 52 -12.24 3.83 -4.52
CA ARG A 52 -11.33 4.17 -3.45
C ARG A 52 -10.78 5.55 -3.59
N LEU A 53 -10.67 6.25 -2.47
CA LEU A 53 -9.92 7.49 -2.34
C LEU A 53 -8.82 7.32 -1.30
N LYS A 54 -7.60 7.71 -1.64
CA LYS A 54 -6.45 7.67 -0.72
C LYS A 54 -5.81 9.03 -0.68
N ILE A 55 -5.60 9.53 0.54
CA ILE A 55 -4.90 10.80 0.78
C ILE A 55 -3.74 10.53 1.73
N ALA A 56 -2.58 11.05 1.39
CA ALA A 56 -1.36 10.92 2.17
C ALA A 56 -0.71 12.28 2.36
N PHE A 57 -0.28 12.56 3.58
CA PHE A 57 0.52 13.74 3.92
C PHE A 57 1.74 13.30 4.72
N ASN A 58 2.93 13.76 4.34
CA ASN A 58 4.18 13.43 5.02
C ASN A 58 5.00 14.69 5.24
N LEU A 59 5.32 15.00 6.49
CA LEU A 59 6.09 16.15 6.88
C LEU A 59 7.37 15.73 7.60
N PRO A 60 8.54 15.84 6.98
CA PRO A 60 9.81 15.74 7.70
C PRO A 60 9.96 16.97 8.58
N PHE A 61 9.74 16.82 9.90
CA PHE A 61 9.75 17.93 10.86
C PHE A 61 11.07 18.11 11.58
N TYR A 62 11.95 17.10 11.51
CA TYR A 62 13.30 17.20 12.06
C TYR A 62 14.32 16.52 11.15
N VAL A 63 15.40 17.22 10.88
CA VAL A 63 16.57 16.70 10.16
C VAL A 63 17.82 17.09 10.96
N SER A 64 18.62 16.12 11.40
CA SER A 64 19.84 16.39 12.14
C SER A 64 20.87 17.17 11.33
N ASN A 65 21.74 17.92 11.98
CA ASN A 65 22.82 18.69 11.32
C ASN A 65 23.74 17.80 10.47
N SER A 66 24.00 16.57 10.90
CA SER A 66 24.73 15.56 10.13
C SER A 66 23.97 15.03 8.93
N LYS A 67 22.68 15.36 8.78
CA LYS A 67 21.75 14.85 7.76
C LYS A 67 21.70 13.31 7.73
N ARG A 68 21.93 12.65 8.86
CA ARG A 68 21.86 11.18 9.00
C ARG A 68 20.60 10.70 9.69
N PHE A 69 19.92 11.58 10.42
CA PHE A 69 18.72 11.26 11.16
C PHE A 69 17.58 12.18 10.73
N ILE A 70 16.42 11.59 10.42
CA ILE A 70 15.19 12.32 10.05
C ILE A 70 14.04 11.80 10.87
N LEU A 71 13.20 12.70 11.37
CA LEU A 71 11.87 12.39 11.89
C LEU A 71 10.83 12.91 10.91
N THR A 72 9.88 12.05 10.57
CA THR A 72 8.76 12.36 9.66
C THR A 72 7.45 12.05 10.36
N SER A 73 6.52 13.00 10.35
CA SER A 73 5.12 12.79 10.68
C SER A 73 4.34 12.45 9.40
N SER A 74 3.39 11.54 9.50
CA SER A 74 2.55 11.13 8.38
C SER A 74 1.10 11.06 8.79
N LEU A 75 0.20 11.50 7.91
CA LEU A 75 -1.23 11.31 8.01
C LEU A 75 -1.73 10.56 6.80
N ARG A 76 -2.64 9.63 7.01
CA ARG A 76 -3.27 8.82 5.98
C ARG A 76 -4.77 8.82 6.16
N TYR A 77 -5.48 8.98 5.07
CA TYR A 77 -6.90 8.73 4.97
C TYR A 77 -7.17 7.79 3.81
N LYS A 78 -8.03 6.81 4.03
CA LYS A 78 -8.57 5.94 3.00
C LYS A 78 -10.08 5.89 3.13
N TYR A 79 -10.73 5.97 1.99
CA TYR A 79 -12.16 5.72 1.82
C TYR A 79 -12.32 4.63 0.78
N GLU A 80 -13.24 3.71 1.02
CA GLU A 80 -13.58 2.65 0.09
C GLU A 80 -15.08 2.43 0.12
N SER A 81 -15.69 2.32 -1.05
CA SER A 81 -17.13 2.14 -1.21
C SER A 81 -17.40 0.97 -2.14
N TYR A 82 -18.37 0.14 -1.74
CA TYR A 82 -18.89 -0.98 -2.52
C TYR A 82 -20.37 -0.81 -2.74
N ALA A 83 -20.84 -1.13 -3.98
CA ALA A 83 -22.24 -1.36 -4.26
C ALA A 83 -22.42 -2.81 -4.73
N PHE A 84 -23.26 -3.53 -4.02
CA PHE A 84 -23.55 -4.94 -4.28
C PHE A 84 -24.89 -5.07 -5.03
N ASP A 85 -24.96 -6.04 -5.93
CA ASP A 85 -26.17 -6.40 -6.67
C ASP A 85 -26.33 -7.92 -6.74
N ASN A 86 -27.57 -8.38 -6.99
CA ASN A 86 -27.92 -9.78 -7.18
C ASN A 86 -27.37 -10.72 -6.10
N ARG A 87 -27.47 -10.29 -4.82
CA ARG A 87 -26.95 -11.02 -3.69
C ARG A 87 -27.86 -12.18 -3.29
N GLU A 88 -27.33 -13.38 -3.36
CA GLU A 88 -27.94 -14.59 -2.80
C GLU A 88 -27.26 -14.92 -1.47
N THR A 89 -27.98 -14.76 -0.38
CA THR A 89 -27.47 -15.01 0.97
C THR A 89 -28.21 -16.18 1.63
N ASN A 90 -27.53 -16.81 2.59
CA ASN A 90 -28.24 -17.70 3.53
C ASN A 90 -28.94 -16.86 4.64
N THR A 91 -29.59 -17.52 5.58
CA THR A 91 -30.38 -16.87 6.64
C THR A 91 -29.56 -16.14 7.71
N LEU A 92 -28.22 -16.16 7.64
CA LEU A 92 -27.33 -15.52 8.63
C LEU A 92 -27.07 -14.06 8.23
N SER A 93 -26.87 -13.21 9.22
CA SER A 93 -26.39 -11.84 8.99
C SER A 93 -24.89 -11.84 8.79
N GLY A 94 -24.43 -11.29 7.67
CA GLY A 94 -23.00 -11.16 7.33
C GLY A 94 -22.39 -9.82 7.73
N PRO A 95 -21.10 -9.63 7.41
CA PRO A 95 -20.40 -8.40 7.73
C PRO A 95 -20.81 -7.21 6.87
N PHE A 96 -21.50 -7.43 5.74
CA PHE A 96 -21.93 -6.40 4.79
C PHE A 96 -23.46 -6.48 4.60
N PRO A 97 -24.25 -5.93 5.54
CA PRO A 97 -25.71 -6.09 5.50
C PRO A 97 -26.42 -5.24 4.45
N ASN A 98 -25.77 -4.18 3.94
CA ASN A 98 -26.40 -3.22 3.04
C ASN A 98 -26.00 -3.45 1.59
N GLU A 99 -26.80 -2.93 0.65
CA GLU A 99 -26.44 -2.90 -0.78
C GLU A 99 -25.27 -1.97 -1.06
N LYS A 100 -25.08 -0.95 -0.20
CA LYS A 100 -23.92 -0.06 -0.25
C LYS A 100 -23.20 -0.08 1.09
N GLU A 101 -21.88 -0.27 1.04
CA GLU A 101 -21.01 -0.27 2.21
C GLU A 101 -19.85 0.71 2.00
N ASP A 102 -19.64 1.54 3.01
CA ASP A 102 -18.60 2.56 3.02
C ASP A 102 -17.64 2.35 4.18
N PHE A 103 -16.35 2.42 3.90
CA PHE A 103 -15.29 2.22 4.89
C PHE A 103 -14.35 3.41 4.94
N HIS A 104 -14.06 3.85 6.14
CA HIS A 104 -13.12 4.92 6.41
C HIS A 104 -11.97 4.40 7.27
N TYR A 105 -10.76 4.79 6.91
CA TYR A 105 -9.56 4.48 7.67
C TYR A 105 -8.74 5.74 7.84
N PHE A 106 -8.32 6.01 9.06
CA PHE A 106 -7.45 7.11 9.44
C PHE A 106 -6.20 6.57 10.11
N ALA A 107 -5.06 7.13 9.80
CA ALA A 107 -3.83 6.81 10.51
C ALA A 107 -2.93 8.02 10.65
N GLY A 108 -2.31 8.13 11.82
CA GLY A 108 -1.21 9.03 12.11
C GLY A 108 0.04 8.23 12.44
N ALA A 109 1.19 8.62 11.90
CA ALA A 109 2.43 7.92 12.15
C ALA A 109 3.61 8.87 12.41
N ILE A 110 4.56 8.40 13.20
CA ILE A 110 5.88 9.01 13.36
C ILE A 110 6.92 7.98 12.95
N SER A 111 7.80 8.39 12.03
CA SER A 111 8.89 7.58 11.51
C SER A 111 10.24 8.21 11.85
N ALA A 112 11.16 7.40 12.35
CA ALA A 112 12.56 7.73 12.54
C ALA A 112 13.40 6.99 11.50
N THR A 113 14.17 7.72 10.68
CA THR A 113 15.09 7.15 9.70
C THR A 113 16.51 7.53 10.07
N TYR A 114 17.40 6.53 10.18
CA TYR A 114 18.80 6.72 10.48
C TYR A 114 19.69 6.07 9.42
N MET A 115 20.64 6.85 8.89
CA MET A 115 21.63 6.39 7.92
C MET A 115 22.99 6.21 8.56
N SER A 116 23.56 5.02 8.38
CA SER A 116 24.88 4.65 8.90
C SER A 116 25.69 3.90 7.84
N LYS A 117 26.76 3.28 8.27
CA LYS A 117 27.56 2.35 7.47
C LYS A 117 27.75 1.04 8.22
N LEU A 118 27.61 -0.05 7.52
CA LEU A 118 27.94 -1.40 7.97
C LEU A 118 28.84 -2.04 6.91
N PHE A 119 30.00 -2.58 7.31
CA PHE A 119 31.01 -3.12 6.39
C PHE A 119 31.39 -2.14 5.26
N ASN A 120 31.58 -0.85 5.61
CA ASN A 120 31.84 0.26 4.67
C ASN A 120 30.72 0.50 3.63
N LYS A 121 29.57 -0.17 3.72
CA LYS A 121 28.41 0.02 2.84
C LYS A 121 27.32 0.82 3.58
N PRO A 122 26.55 1.65 2.86
CA PRO A 122 25.44 2.37 3.47
C PRO A 122 24.39 1.41 3.99
N ILE A 123 23.94 1.62 5.23
CA ILE A 123 22.79 0.94 5.84
C ILE A 123 21.81 1.99 6.31
N ILE A 124 20.51 1.71 6.09
CA ILE A 124 19.40 2.57 6.47
C ILE A 124 18.53 1.80 7.44
N TYR A 125 18.33 2.37 8.62
CA TYR A 125 17.39 1.90 9.63
C TYR A 125 16.14 2.76 9.59
N ASN A 126 14.99 2.15 9.75
CA ASN A 126 13.74 2.86 9.94
C ASN A 126 12.95 2.23 11.08
N ALA A 127 12.34 3.08 11.91
CA ALA A 127 11.38 2.68 12.92
C ALA A 127 10.16 3.58 12.76
N THR A 128 8.97 2.97 12.72
CA THR A 128 7.70 3.70 12.57
C THR A 128 6.71 3.19 13.59
N THR A 129 6.03 4.14 14.25
CA THR A 129 4.87 3.88 15.08
C THR A 129 3.66 4.53 14.42
N THR A 130 2.57 3.81 14.34
CA THR A 130 1.31 4.24 13.71
C THR A 130 0.17 4.04 14.70
N ILE A 131 -0.67 5.05 14.82
CA ILE A 131 -1.97 4.98 15.49
C ILE A 131 -3.01 5.03 14.39
N ASP A 132 -3.91 4.05 14.34
CA ASP A 132 -4.93 3.97 13.31
C ASP A 132 -6.32 3.64 13.85
N GLY A 133 -7.32 3.86 13.02
CA GLY A 133 -8.72 3.65 13.36
C GLY A 133 -9.67 3.96 12.21
N ASN A 134 -10.93 4.00 12.54
CA ASN A 134 -12.03 4.39 11.65
C ASN A 134 -12.70 5.69 12.13
N GLN A 135 -13.83 6.07 11.53
CA GLN A 135 -14.60 7.26 11.90
C GLN A 135 -15.16 7.22 13.33
N GLU A 136 -15.26 6.05 13.95
CA GLU A 136 -15.83 5.92 15.29
C GLU A 136 -14.78 6.10 16.39
N ASN A 137 -13.63 5.39 16.24
CA ASN A 137 -12.61 5.36 17.29
C ASN A 137 -11.21 5.05 16.76
N ILE A 138 -10.20 5.37 17.59
CA ILE A 138 -8.86 4.82 17.48
C ILE A 138 -8.94 3.31 17.78
N GLN A 139 -8.40 2.50 16.88
CA GLN A 139 -8.51 1.06 17.00
C GLN A 139 -7.23 0.40 17.47
N ARG A 140 -6.06 0.84 16.98
CA ARG A 140 -4.79 0.17 17.26
C ARG A 140 -3.60 1.11 17.24
N ILE A 141 -2.57 0.65 17.96
CA ILE A 141 -1.19 1.16 17.82
C ILE A 141 -0.37 0.02 17.21
N LYS A 142 0.28 0.32 16.10
CA LYS A 142 1.10 -0.61 15.33
C LYS A 142 2.51 -0.06 15.17
N GLY A 143 3.46 -0.91 14.91
CA GLY A 143 4.82 -0.47 14.63
C GLY A 143 5.54 -1.38 13.66
N PHE A 144 6.58 -0.88 13.08
CA PHE A 144 7.57 -1.71 12.39
C PHE A 144 8.96 -1.14 12.52
N VAL A 145 9.94 -2.00 12.40
CA VAL A 145 11.34 -1.64 12.25
C VAL A 145 11.90 -2.29 10.99
N SER A 146 12.80 -1.62 10.32
CA SER A 146 13.49 -2.18 9.16
C SER A 146 14.95 -1.78 9.11
N ALA A 147 15.76 -2.63 8.47
CA ALA A 147 17.14 -2.34 8.14
C ALA A 147 17.41 -2.74 6.69
N THR A 148 18.00 -1.85 5.90
CA THR A 148 18.32 -2.05 4.49
C THR A 148 19.77 -1.70 4.19
N LEU A 149 20.55 -2.67 3.73
CA LEU A 149 21.95 -2.56 3.38
C LEU A 149 22.11 -2.40 1.86
N VAL A 150 22.84 -1.37 1.43
CA VAL A 150 23.16 -1.17 0.01
C VAL A 150 24.37 -2.00 -0.36
N LEU A 151 24.15 -3.13 -1.06
CA LEU A 151 25.23 -4.05 -1.47
C LEU A 151 26.03 -3.50 -2.64
N LYS A 152 25.33 -2.92 -3.63
CA LYS A 152 25.94 -2.38 -4.84
C LYS A 152 25.23 -1.09 -5.23
N LYS A 153 26.00 -0.08 -5.62
CA LYS A 153 25.49 1.17 -6.21
C LYS A 153 26.46 1.66 -7.26
N THR A 154 26.05 1.56 -8.52
CA THR A 154 26.75 2.10 -9.68
C THR A 154 25.84 3.08 -10.42
N ALA A 155 26.30 3.68 -11.51
CA ALA A 155 25.46 4.54 -12.34
C ALA A 155 24.26 3.80 -12.95
N SER A 156 24.40 2.51 -13.25
CA SER A 156 23.35 1.70 -13.89
C SER A 156 22.65 0.73 -12.93
N THR A 157 23.24 0.35 -11.80
CA THR A 157 22.70 -0.74 -10.97
C THR A 157 22.71 -0.37 -9.49
N THR A 158 21.58 -0.58 -8.83
CA THR A 158 21.47 -0.53 -7.36
C THR A 158 20.91 -1.85 -6.85
N ILE A 159 21.58 -2.47 -5.88
CA ILE A 159 21.14 -3.70 -5.21
C ILE A 159 21.13 -3.43 -3.71
N THR A 160 20.00 -3.73 -3.07
CA THR A 160 19.88 -3.67 -1.61
C THR A 160 19.29 -4.94 -1.05
N ILE A 161 19.66 -5.30 0.17
CA ILE A 161 19.02 -6.36 0.95
C ILE A 161 18.63 -5.82 2.31
N GLY A 162 17.64 -6.43 2.92
CA GLY A 162 17.20 -6.01 4.25
C GLY A 162 16.12 -6.91 4.82
N ALA A 163 15.59 -6.46 5.94
CA ALA A 163 14.43 -7.07 6.57
C ALA A 163 13.55 -5.99 7.19
N LEU A 164 12.26 -6.29 7.25
CA LEU A 164 11.25 -5.51 7.95
C LEU A 164 10.58 -6.43 8.98
N VAL A 165 10.45 -5.97 10.21
CA VAL A 165 9.75 -6.66 11.30
C VAL A 165 8.55 -5.83 11.68
N MET A 166 7.35 -6.42 11.54
CA MET A 166 6.07 -5.81 11.93
C MET A 166 5.79 -6.13 13.40
N MET A 167 5.49 -5.11 14.17
CA MET A 167 5.03 -5.22 15.56
C MET A 167 3.50 -5.14 15.56
N ASP A 168 2.88 -6.08 14.86
CA ASP A 168 1.43 -6.18 14.67
C ASP A 168 1.05 -7.66 14.58
N PRO A 169 0.32 -8.22 15.59
CA PRO A 169 -0.12 -9.61 15.57
C PRO A 169 -0.99 -9.98 14.36
N SER A 170 -1.75 -9.03 13.81
CA SER A 170 -2.58 -9.24 12.61
C SER A 170 -1.80 -9.20 11.31
N SER A 171 -0.51 -8.93 11.35
CA SER A 171 0.33 -8.94 10.15
C SER A 171 0.38 -10.33 9.50
N ILE A 172 0.12 -10.38 8.20
CA ILE A 172 0.19 -11.61 7.41
C ILE A 172 1.61 -12.19 7.44
N ILE A 173 2.62 -11.32 7.36
CA ILE A 173 4.04 -11.70 7.37
C ILE A 173 4.76 -10.80 8.39
N PRO A 174 4.95 -11.27 9.63
CA PRO A 174 5.56 -10.46 10.68
C PRO A 174 7.04 -10.13 10.42
N ILE A 175 7.75 -10.98 9.68
CA ILE A 175 9.14 -10.72 9.25
C ILE A 175 9.18 -10.83 7.73
N THR A 176 9.44 -9.72 7.05
CA THR A 176 9.47 -9.64 5.59
C THR A 176 10.90 -9.40 5.11
N PRO A 177 11.49 -10.32 4.34
CA PRO A 177 12.75 -10.07 3.67
C PRO A 177 12.57 -8.97 2.61
N LEU A 178 13.52 -8.06 2.54
CA LEU A 178 13.56 -6.98 1.57
C LEU A 178 14.71 -7.20 0.59
N PHE A 179 14.41 -7.18 -0.69
CA PHE A 179 15.39 -7.19 -1.75
C PHE A 179 15.02 -6.17 -2.81
N THR A 180 15.98 -5.35 -3.23
CA THR A 180 15.74 -4.47 -4.39
C THR A 180 16.82 -4.67 -5.44
N TYR A 181 16.38 -4.67 -6.70
CA TYR A 181 17.23 -4.67 -7.85
C TYR A 181 16.73 -3.62 -8.84
N ASN A 182 17.51 -2.56 -9.02
CA ASN A 182 17.24 -1.56 -10.04
C ASN A 182 18.37 -1.58 -11.04
N HIS A 183 18.06 -1.68 -12.33
CA HIS A 183 19.06 -1.73 -13.37
C HIS A 183 18.60 -0.99 -14.63
N LYS A 184 19.45 -0.07 -15.12
CA LYS A 184 19.31 0.56 -16.43
C LYS A 184 20.03 -0.28 -17.46
N PHE A 185 19.30 -0.75 -18.47
CA PHE A 185 19.88 -1.57 -19.53
C PHE A 185 20.81 -0.71 -20.43
N LYS A 186 21.94 -1.30 -20.81
CA LYS A 186 22.85 -0.65 -21.76
C LYS A 186 22.18 -0.51 -23.13
N ASN A 187 22.40 0.64 -23.78
CA ASN A 187 21.84 0.94 -25.11
C ASN A 187 20.29 0.84 -25.18
N SER A 188 19.61 1.06 -24.04
CA SER A 188 18.16 1.03 -23.93
C SER A 188 17.67 2.18 -23.08
N THR A 189 16.47 2.66 -23.37
CA THR A 189 15.74 3.63 -22.52
C THR A 189 15.00 2.97 -21.38
N TRP A 190 15.01 1.64 -21.31
CA TRP A 190 14.33 0.88 -20.27
C TRP A 190 15.19 0.67 -19.03
N ASP A 191 14.54 0.67 -17.90
CA ASP A 191 15.07 0.19 -16.62
C ASP A 191 14.12 -0.83 -15.98
N ILE A 192 14.67 -1.70 -15.14
CA ILE A 192 13.91 -2.61 -14.28
C ILE A 192 13.93 -2.05 -12.85
N ASP A 193 12.76 -2.03 -12.20
CA ASP A 193 12.57 -1.69 -10.79
C ASP A 193 11.90 -2.87 -10.08
N PHE A 194 12.72 -3.72 -9.50
CA PHE A 194 12.27 -4.88 -8.73
C PHE A 194 12.45 -4.63 -7.25
N ILE A 195 11.36 -4.75 -6.48
CA ILE A 195 11.32 -4.60 -5.03
C ILE A 195 10.51 -5.76 -4.46
N LEU A 196 11.18 -6.73 -3.87
CA LEU A 196 10.51 -7.86 -3.20
C LEU A 196 10.09 -7.48 -1.78
N PRO A 197 8.83 -7.83 -1.38
CA PRO A 197 7.79 -8.55 -2.14
C PRO A 197 6.87 -7.65 -2.97
N GLN A 198 7.13 -6.34 -3.05
CA GLN A 198 6.15 -5.34 -3.39
C GLN A 198 5.86 -5.18 -4.88
N ARG A 199 6.90 -5.21 -5.77
CA ARG A 199 6.68 -4.91 -7.19
C ARG A 199 7.79 -5.34 -8.12
N LEU A 200 7.39 -5.55 -9.37
CA LEU A 200 8.26 -5.69 -10.52
C LEU A 200 7.76 -4.77 -11.63
N LEU A 201 8.53 -3.74 -11.98
CA LEU A 201 8.20 -2.79 -13.03
C LEU A 201 9.32 -2.68 -14.05
N PHE A 202 8.96 -2.66 -15.33
CA PHE A 202 9.80 -2.19 -16.42
C PHE A 202 9.41 -0.75 -16.70
N ARG A 203 10.38 0.17 -16.68
CA ARG A 203 10.16 1.60 -16.78
C ARG A 203 10.98 2.22 -17.88
N ARG A 204 10.46 3.28 -18.47
CA ARG A 204 11.19 4.14 -19.40
C ARG A 204 10.72 5.57 -19.28
N ASP A 205 11.64 6.51 -19.48
CA ASP A 205 11.26 7.90 -19.66
C ASP A 205 10.57 8.04 -21.02
N LEU A 206 9.45 8.77 -21.04
CA LEU A 206 8.64 9.04 -22.23
C LEU A 206 8.40 10.54 -22.30
N PHE A 207 8.77 11.15 -23.42
CA PHE A 207 8.81 12.59 -23.58
C PHE A 207 9.75 13.25 -22.54
N GLU A 208 9.73 14.59 -22.46
CA GLU A 208 10.63 15.32 -21.53
C GLU A 208 10.20 15.18 -20.05
N ASN A 209 8.90 15.04 -19.81
CA ASN A 209 8.31 15.10 -18.47
C ASN A 209 7.48 13.87 -18.09
N GLY A 210 7.51 12.82 -18.90
CA GLY A 210 6.73 11.61 -18.69
C GLY A 210 7.58 10.42 -18.30
N ARG A 211 7.00 9.49 -17.54
CA ARG A 211 7.53 8.17 -17.27
C ARG A 211 6.46 7.11 -17.47
N PHE A 212 6.76 6.17 -18.33
CA PHE A 212 5.94 5.00 -18.58
C PHE A 212 6.45 3.80 -17.78
N SER A 213 5.55 3.03 -17.19
CA SER A 213 5.89 1.80 -16.49
C SER A 213 4.89 0.69 -16.84
N LEU A 214 5.39 -0.53 -16.96
CA LEU A 214 4.61 -1.75 -17.16
C LEU A 214 5.03 -2.77 -16.11
N GLY A 215 4.09 -3.42 -15.44
CA GLY A 215 4.44 -4.47 -14.49
C GLY A 215 3.35 -4.79 -13.49
N THR A 216 3.78 -5.33 -12.34
CA THR A 216 2.89 -5.82 -11.30
C THR A 216 3.30 -5.29 -9.94
N GLU A 217 2.29 -5.05 -9.07
CA GLU A 217 2.46 -4.55 -7.71
C GLU A 217 1.55 -5.33 -6.75
N LEU A 218 2.13 -5.76 -5.64
CA LEU A 218 1.40 -6.34 -4.51
C LEU A 218 1.01 -5.23 -3.54
N ASN A 219 -0.29 -5.11 -3.26
CA ASN A 219 -0.85 -4.13 -2.34
C ASN A 219 -1.63 -4.84 -1.23
N SER A 220 -1.72 -4.18 -0.09
CA SER A 220 -2.56 -4.63 1.03
C SER A 220 -3.46 -3.48 1.45
N GLU A 221 -4.75 -3.78 1.60
CA GLU A 221 -5.75 -2.85 2.15
C GLU A 221 -6.27 -3.39 3.46
N ASN A 222 -6.55 -2.50 4.40
CA ASN A 222 -7.13 -2.85 5.68
C ASN A 222 -8.11 -1.78 6.14
N PHE A 223 -9.20 -2.22 6.79
CA PHE A 223 -10.25 -1.39 7.38
C PHE A 223 -10.73 -2.01 8.68
N TYR A 224 -11.36 -1.19 9.52
CA TYR A 224 -12.02 -1.64 10.76
C TYR A 224 -13.53 -1.61 10.57
N LEU A 225 -14.18 -2.72 10.95
CA LEU A 225 -15.62 -2.93 10.87
C LEU A 225 -16.18 -3.01 12.28
N ASN A 226 -17.24 -2.25 12.56
CA ASN A 226 -17.97 -2.36 13.81
C ASN A 226 -19.27 -3.15 13.56
N LEU A 227 -19.22 -4.45 13.77
CA LEU A 227 -20.33 -5.37 13.49
C LEU A 227 -21.26 -5.49 14.70
N LYS A 228 -22.57 -5.33 14.47
CA LYS A 228 -23.60 -5.26 15.52
C LYS A 228 -24.60 -6.43 15.45
N ALA A 229 -24.56 -7.25 14.40
CA ALA A 229 -25.51 -8.34 14.19
C ALA A 229 -24.87 -9.70 14.44
N LYS A 230 -25.60 -10.60 15.12
CA LYS A 230 -25.16 -12.00 15.28
C LYS A 230 -25.05 -12.69 13.91
N PRO A 231 -24.09 -13.62 13.70
CA PRO A 231 -23.18 -14.18 14.72
C PRO A 231 -21.95 -13.29 15.01
N LEU A 232 -21.71 -12.20 14.26
CA LEU A 232 -20.55 -11.34 14.42
C LEU A 232 -20.91 -10.06 15.17
N THR A 233 -20.36 -9.90 16.38
CA THR A 233 -20.54 -8.69 17.19
C THR A 233 -19.19 -8.23 17.71
N GLY A 234 -18.89 -6.92 17.55
CA GLY A 234 -17.63 -6.35 17.99
C GLY A 234 -16.86 -5.69 16.88
N ILE A 235 -15.57 -5.48 17.11
CA ILE A 235 -14.68 -4.81 16.16
C ILE A 235 -13.85 -5.86 15.43
N TYR A 236 -13.93 -5.80 14.12
CA TYR A 236 -13.22 -6.70 13.21
C TYR A 236 -12.27 -5.91 12.31
N GLU A 237 -11.29 -6.61 11.75
CA GLU A 237 -10.36 -6.09 10.75
C GLU A 237 -10.59 -6.79 9.41
N LEU A 238 -10.94 -6.03 8.37
CA LEU A 238 -10.90 -6.49 7.00
C LEU A 238 -9.48 -6.31 6.49
N ASN A 239 -8.89 -7.40 6.00
CA ASN A 239 -7.57 -7.41 5.39
C ASN A 239 -7.68 -7.98 3.97
N GLN A 240 -7.22 -7.23 2.99
CA GLN A 240 -7.26 -7.59 1.58
C GLN A 240 -5.86 -7.54 0.99
N LEU A 241 -5.48 -8.59 0.26
CA LEU A 241 -4.23 -8.67 -0.49
C LEU A 241 -4.53 -8.68 -1.98
N GLU A 242 -3.91 -7.78 -2.72
CA GLU A 242 -4.19 -7.51 -4.13
C GLU A 242 -2.92 -7.56 -4.97
N LEU A 243 -3.02 -8.19 -6.14
CA LEU A 243 -2.00 -8.14 -7.19
C LEU A 243 -2.52 -7.30 -8.35
N LYS A 244 -1.94 -6.12 -8.54
CA LYS A 244 -2.30 -5.19 -9.61
C LYS A 244 -1.27 -5.27 -10.73
N SER A 245 -1.71 -5.64 -11.92
CA SER A 245 -0.87 -5.72 -13.11
C SER A 245 -1.38 -4.75 -14.17
N GLY A 246 -0.48 -3.97 -14.77
CA GLY A 246 -0.92 -3.00 -15.76
C GLY A 246 0.14 -1.97 -16.12
N ILE A 247 -0.36 -0.87 -16.66
CA ILE A 247 0.41 0.24 -17.19
C ILE A 247 0.26 1.44 -16.26
N THR A 248 1.35 2.16 -16.03
CA THR A 248 1.36 3.42 -15.31
C THR A 248 2.01 4.49 -16.18
N TYR A 249 1.40 5.66 -16.26
CA TYR A 249 2.00 6.86 -16.80
C TYR A 249 2.05 7.94 -15.72
N GLU A 250 3.26 8.42 -15.44
CA GLU A 250 3.49 9.56 -14.55
C GLU A 250 3.90 10.76 -15.40
N HIS A 251 3.26 11.90 -15.14
CA HIS A 251 3.60 13.17 -15.80
C HIS A 251 4.04 14.22 -14.78
N ARG A 252 5.16 14.85 -15.03
CA ARG A 252 5.67 15.95 -14.22
C ARG A 252 5.17 17.28 -14.80
N PHE A 253 4.09 17.82 -14.22
CA PHE A 253 3.53 19.12 -14.62
C PHE A 253 4.45 20.28 -14.26
N SER A 254 5.20 20.15 -13.17
CA SER A 254 6.23 21.09 -12.74
C SER A 254 7.31 20.36 -11.95
N ALA A 255 8.35 21.08 -11.52
CA ALA A 255 9.38 20.50 -10.65
C ALA A 255 8.83 19.91 -9.35
N LYS A 256 7.61 20.29 -8.94
CA LYS A 256 7.02 19.94 -7.66
C LYS A 256 5.71 19.15 -7.76
N VAL A 257 5.02 19.19 -8.90
CA VAL A 257 3.69 18.58 -9.08
C VAL A 257 3.79 17.46 -10.10
N HIS A 258 3.26 16.28 -9.69
CA HIS A 258 3.26 15.08 -10.51
C HIS A 258 1.83 14.53 -10.61
N GLY A 259 1.43 14.15 -11.81
CA GLY A 259 0.22 13.39 -12.07
C GLY A 259 0.54 11.92 -12.27
N LEU A 260 -0.40 11.08 -11.93
CA LEU A 260 -0.35 9.63 -12.10
C LEU A 260 -1.62 9.17 -12.80
N PHE A 261 -1.47 8.36 -13.82
CA PHE A 261 -2.53 7.57 -14.43
C PHE A 261 -2.10 6.11 -14.46
N LYS A 262 -2.98 5.21 -13.99
CA LYS A 262 -2.71 3.78 -13.98
C LYS A 262 -3.96 3.03 -14.46
N VAL A 263 -3.76 2.00 -15.27
CA VAL A 263 -4.81 1.12 -15.76
C VAL A 263 -4.31 -0.31 -15.83
N GLY A 264 -5.17 -1.27 -15.55
CA GLY A 264 -4.79 -2.68 -15.59
C GLY A 264 -5.85 -3.62 -15.03
N ILE A 265 -5.39 -4.78 -14.58
CA ILE A 265 -6.17 -5.82 -13.93
C ILE A 265 -5.79 -5.89 -12.46
N ASN A 266 -6.78 -5.86 -11.59
CA ASN A 266 -6.66 -6.14 -10.18
C ASN A 266 -7.11 -7.59 -9.90
N ASN A 267 -6.23 -8.38 -9.32
CA ASN A 267 -6.54 -9.73 -8.83
C ASN A 267 -6.49 -9.71 -7.31
N ILE A 268 -7.65 -9.86 -6.67
CA ILE A 268 -7.75 -9.96 -5.22
C ILE A 268 -7.41 -11.39 -4.82
N ILE A 269 -6.24 -11.56 -4.19
CA ILE A 269 -5.72 -12.87 -3.77
C ILE A 269 -6.55 -13.43 -2.63
N ASN A 270 -6.85 -12.57 -1.65
CA ASN A 270 -7.78 -12.88 -0.56
C ASN A 270 -8.32 -11.59 0.08
N THR A 271 -9.54 -11.67 0.58
CA THR A 271 -10.14 -10.71 1.50
C THR A 271 -10.63 -11.49 2.71
N ARG A 272 -10.14 -11.14 3.89
CA ARG A 272 -10.45 -11.83 5.15
C ARG A 272 -10.86 -10.86 6.22
N ILE A 273 -11.81 -11.28 7.04
CA ILE A 273 -12.24 -10.56 8.22
C ILE A 273 -11.86 -11.39 9.44
N THR A 274 -11.10 -10.78 10.34
CA THR A 274 -10.67 -11.34 11.61
C THR A 274 -11.18 -10.48 12.76
N GLU A 275 -11.34 -11.04 13.93
CA GLU A 275 -11.52 -10.24 15.13
C GLU A 275 -10.30 -9.32 15.33
N ARG A 276 -10.53 -8.10 15.82
CA ARG A 276 -9.48 -7.09 15.97
C ARG A 276 -8.28 -7.61 16.78
N GLY A 277 -7.09 -7.55 16.19
CA GLY A 277 -5.85 -7.99 16.81
C GLY A 277 -5.53 -9.47 16.67
N GLU A 278 -6.42 -10.25 16.08
CA GLU A 278 -6.17 -11.65 15.80
C GLU A 278 -5.37 -11.84 14.50
N ARG A 279 -4.72 -12.99 14.39
CA ARG A 279 -3.96 -13.34 13.18
C ARG A 279 -4.90 -13.55 11.99
N THR A 280 -4.48 -13.14 10.80
CA THR A 280 -5.24 -13.33 9.55
C THR A 280 -5.58 -14.79 9.22
N THR A 281 -4.94 -15.76 9.87
CA THR A 281 -5.27 -17.19 9.76
C THR A 281 -6.52 -17.59 10.56
N LYS A 282 -6.94 -16.76 11.54
CA LYS A 282 -8.14 -16.97 12.37
C LYS A 282 -9.31 -16.14 11.83
N TYR A 283 -9.52 -16.18 10.54
CA TYR A 283 -10.60 -15.43 9.92
C TYR A 283 -11.97 -16.06 10.16
N VAL A 284 -12.96 -15.21 10.36
CA VAL A 284 -14.38 -15.60 10.49
C VAL A 284 -15.14 -15.48 9.19
N TYR A 285 -14.62 -14.66 8.26
CA TYR A 285 -15.21 -14.42 6.95
C TYR A 285 -14.09 -14.38 5.89
N GLU A 286 -14.34 -15.02 4.76
CA GLU A 286 -13.49 -14.97 3.57
C GLU A 286 -14.33 -14.63 2.36
N HIS A 287 -13.84 -13.70 1.54
CA HIS A 287 -14.47 -13.21 0.34
C HIS A 287 -13.50 -13.39 -0.83
N LYS A 288 -14.00 -13.90 -1.94
CA LYS A 288 -13.24 -14.09 -3.18
C LYS A 288 -13.93 -13.41 -4.33
N GLU A 289 -13.18 -12.66 -5.10
CA GLU A 289 -13.62 -11.92 -6.26
C GLU A 289 -12.91 -12.42 -7.51
N ASN A 290 -13.59 -12.32 -8.65
CA ASN A 290 -12.95 -12.54 -9.94
C ASN A 290 -12.01 -11.36 -10.27
N PRO A 291 -10.96 -11.57 -11.09
CA PRO A 291 -10.12 -10.48 -11.55
C PRO A 291 -10.94 -9.39 -12.25
N GLN A 292 -10.63 -8.13 -11.97
CA GLN A 292 -11.40 -6.99 -12.45
C GLN A 292 -10.48 -5.92 -13.04
N ALA A 293 -10.97 -5.20 -14.05
CA ALA A 293 -10.26 -4.04 -14.57
C ALA A 293 -10.25 -2.91 -13.53
N TYR A 294 -9.21 -2.09 -13.53
CA TYR A 294 -9.18 -0.89 -12.71
C TYR A 294 -8.51 0.27 -13.44
N PHE A 295 -8.85 1.48 -13.05
CA PHE A 295 -8.02 2.64 -13.32
C PHE A 295 -7.78 3.45 -12.04
N ARG A 296 -6.68 4.18 -12.01
CA ARG A 296 -6.30 5.07 -10.91
C ARG A 296 -5.80 6.39 -11.45
N LEU A 297 -6.28 7.47 -10.88
CA LEU A 297 -5.79 8.83 -11.09
C LEU A 297 -5.16 9.33 -9.80
N GLY A 298 -4.08 10.09 -9.93
CA GLY A 298 -3.42 10.65 -8.75
C GLY A 298 -2.73 11.97 -9.06
N ILE A 299 -2.67 12.83 -8.06
CA ILE A 299 -1.87 14.06 -8.06
C ILE A 299 -1.06 14.09 -6.77
N SER A 300 0.21 14.43 -6.90
CA SER A 300 1.09 14.55 -5.75
C SER A 300 1.98 15.79 -5.84
N TYR A 301 2.30 16.32 -4.67
CA TYR A 301 3.17 17.47 -4.49
C TYR A 301 4.42 17.10 -3.71
N ASN A 302 5.58 17.45 -4.25
CA ASN A 302 6.86 17.21 -3.62
C ASN A 302 7.79 18.41 -3.88
N PRO A 303 8.00 19.31 -2.92
CA PRO A 303 8.81 20.51 -3.08
C PRO A 303 10.32 20.28 -3.08
N PHE A 304 10.80 19.04 -2.83
CA PHE A 304 12.22 18.69 -2.62
C PHE A 304 12.92 18.05 -3.82
#